data_76eaf87e32915ef6c05b309c1a3012c9
#
_entry.id   76eaf87e32915ef6c05b309c1a3012c9
#
_cell.length_a   1.000
_cell.length_b   1.000
_cell.length_c   1.000
_cell.angle_alpha   90.00
_cell.angle_beta   90.00
_cell.angle_gamma   90.00
#
_symmetry.space_group_name_H-M   'P 1'
#
loop_
_entity.id
_entity.type
_entity.pdbx_description
1 polymer ?
#
loop_
_entity_poly.entity_id
_entity_poly.type
_entity_poly.pdbx_seq_one_letter_code
_entity_poly.pdbx_strand_id
1 'polypeptide(L)'
;MEEIWGRGTRQRRALNMVWTAAGEYGFLPDFLAFHRDGSPDLYLNSVVGFAHGAYDQQLLHAYVCRLDESLLREMFSDILWLGIEHAVYERELPQRPVLADLRREHARRFLLDQEDLPMQQLMMRSELIHTLKTGRCREVLTGRSGIRNPWDKALYEALKYPGCLTTEEIIGHTEDVLSRFFVFRFADLRHRRVWHISLGSRLNAWLRRLLPVEQRRGSGMRRCQATRQMECDGALPAETFRGWDGSADAQRALAEVRRAFGRPLFSEMKRCQIERELCVGAHRRAQLYFARGGKNEAGSRAENRAFFAANRIRYRLAIRQLRRRVQSSLSVFYQPVELRGKTGCFRPGLVWQALKLNDNRVFALRRECSRASFDVMLLLDASESRAGQQALIASQAYAIASALRLCHIPVQVVSFCSTRGVTVFCQLKALDEESCEGIFDYSAQGWNRDGLALAGAERMLRQEEGCSSLLLVLTDARPGDELGLAADGPRPGRRYMDEAAVQDAAAAARALRRHGVKLVGLINSVLPEAVTGPAVREIYGKDSARIEEISRLSQTVGTWIVRQIGQDAG
;
A
#
# COMPACT_ATOMS: atom_id res chain seq x y z
N MET A 1 -24.38 25.37 -11.65
CA MET A 1 -25.02 24.25 -12.38
C MET A 1 -24.06 23.49 -13.30
N GLU A 2 -23.11 24.13 -13.95
CA GLU A 2 -22.08 23.46 -14.79
C GLU A 2 -21.17 22.49 -14.00
N GLU A 3 -20.84 22.79 -12.75
CA GLU A 3 -20.03 21.91 -11.90
C GLU A 3 -20.70 20.56 -11.53
N ILE A 4 -22.01 20.47 -11.69
CA ILE A 4 -22.77 19.25 -11.32
C ILE A 4 -22.77 18.22 -12.46
N TRP A 5 -22.71 18.66 -13.71
CA TRP A 5 -22.78 17.78 -14.89
C TRP A 5 -21.50 17.01 -15.19
N GLY A 6 -20.35 17.45 -14.66
CA GLY A 6 -19.06 16.77 -14.77
C GLY A 6 -18.86 15.58 -13.81
N ARG A 7 -19.82 15.28 -12.92
CA ARG A 7 -19.67 14.26 -11.88
C ARG A 7 -20.07 12.87 -12.38
N GLY A 8 -19.38 11.84 -11.85
CA GLY A 8 -19.65 10.45 -12.20
C GLY A 8 -21.05 9.98 -11.78
N THR A 9 -21.56 8.93 -12.43
CA THR A 9 -22.93 8.40 -12.25
C THR A 9 -23.26 8.09 -10.78
N ARG A 10 -22.30 7.56 -10.01
CA ARG A 10 -22.48 7.23 -8.58
C ARG A 10 -22.63 8.47 -7.72
N GLN A 11 -21.86 9.50 -8.00
CA GLN A 11 -21.94 10.78 -7.29
C GLN A 11 -23.25 11.51 -7.58
N ARG A 12 -23.72 11.51 -8.83
CA ARG A 12 -25.03 12.05 -9.20
C ARG A 12 -26.16 11.32 -8.50
N ARG A 13 -26.06 10.00 -8.34
CA ARG A 13 -27.04 9.22 -7.56
C ARG A 13 -27.01 9.62 -6.08
N ALA A 14 -25.84 9.75 -5.47
CA ALA A 14 -25.72 10.19 -4.08
C ALA A 14 -26.27 11.60 -3.90
N LEU A 15 -25.96 12.56 -4.80
CA LEU A 15 -26.50 13.91 -4.81
C LEU A 15 -28.04 13.91 -4.93
N ASN A 16 -28.59 13.11 -5.85
CA ASN A 16 -30.04 13.02 -5.99
C ASN A 16 -30.70 12.48 -4.72
N MET A 17 -30.08 11.54 -4.00
CA MET A 17 -30.59 11.08 -2.71
C MET A 17 -30.61 12.21 -1.68
N VAL A 18 -29.53 13.00 -1.58
CA VAL A 18 -29.43 14.14 -0.68
C VAL A 18 -30.48 15.19 -1.05
N TRP A 19 -30.57 15.59 -2.30
CA TRP A 19 -31.54 16.59 -2.77
C TRP A 19 -32.98 16.18 -2.57
N THR A 20 -33.30 14.91 -2.87
CA THR A 20 -34.65 14.38 -2.65
C THR A 20 -35.03 14.40 -1.17
N ALA A 21 -34.07 14.10 -0.28
CA ALA A 21 -34.31 14.15 1.16
C ALA A 21 -34.42 15.58 1.68
N ALA A 22 -33.62 16.52 1.16
CA ALA A 22 -33.67 17.93 1.51
C ALA A 22 -34.94 18.64 0.98
N GLY A 23 -35.52 18.12 -0.12
CA GLY A 23 -36.58 18.81 -0.87
C GLY A 23 -36.06 20.03 -1.66
N GLU A 24 -34.77 20.21 -1.75
CA GLU A 24 -34.09 21.30 -2.44
C GLU A 24 -33.03 20.75 -3.40
N TYR A 25 -32.93 21.36 -4.59
CA TYR A 25 -32.04 20.90 -5.66
C TYR A 25 -31.01 21.96 -5.99
N GLY A 26 -29.81 21.52 -6.39
CA GLY A 26 -28.79 22.41 -6.93
C GLY A 26 -27.74 22.90 -5.93
N PHE A 27 -27.83 22.56 -4.66
CA PHE A 27 -26.78 22.81 -3.68
C PHE A 27 -25.74 21.69 -3.64
N LEU A 28 -24.56 21.99 -3.12
CA LEU A 28 -23.51 21.03 -2.88
C LEU A 28 -23.43 20.69 -1.40
N PRO A 29 -23.76 19.44 -1.00
CA PRO A 29 -23.62 19.04 0.40
C PRO A 29 -22.14 18.92 0.77
N ASP A 30 -21.82 19.23 2.04
CA ASP A 30 -20.47 19.07 2.58
C ASP A 30 -20.03 17.60 2.63
N PHE A 31 -20.97 16.67 2.66
CA PHE A 31 -20.71 15.23 2.78
C PHE A 31 -21.55 14.41 1.82
N LEU A 32 -20.93 13.35 1.28
CA LEU A 32 -21.60 12.27 0.57
C LEU A 32 -21.13 10.94 1.15
N ALA A 33 -22.06 10.03 1.36
CA ALA A 33 -21.79 8.73 1.93
C ALA A 33 -21.82 7.61 0.87
N PHE A 34 -20.82 6.74 0.93
CA PHE A 34 -20.69 5.60 0.04
C PHE A 34 -20.34 4.35 0.85
N HIS A 35 -20.83 3.19 0.41
CA HIS A 35 -20.40 1.89 0.90
C HIS A 35 -18.97 1.58 0.40
N ARG A 36 -18.39 0.50 0.90
CA ARG A 36 -17.04 0.06 0.53
C ARG A 36 -16.93 -0.30 -0.96
N ASP A 37 -18.00 -0.82 -1.56
CA ASP A 37 -18.13 -1.14 -2.98
C ASP A 37 -18.29 0.09 -3.88
N GLY A 38 -18.31 1.30 -3.28
CA GLY A 38 -18.50 2.57 -3.97
C GLY A 38 -19.97 2.87 -4.33
N SER A 39 -20.93 2.03 -3.94
CA SER A 39 -22.36 2.36 -4.09
C SER A 39 -22.77 3.44 -3.10
N PRO A 40 -23.67 4.37 -3.48
CA PRO A 40 -24.18 5.38 -2.56
C PRO A 40 -24.93 4.76 -1.39
N ASP A 41 -24.67 5.23 -0.17
CA ASP A 41 -25.40 4.84 1.02
C ASP A 41 -26.71 5.61 1.10
N LEU A 42 -27.82 4.93 0.93
CA LEU A 42 -29.13 5.56 0.89
C LEU A 42 -29.51 6.17 2.24
N TYR A 43 -29.22 5.49 3.36
CA TYR A 43 -29.53 5.99 4.69
C TYR A 43 -28.75 7.25 5.03
N LEU A 44 -27.42 7.20 4.95
CA LEU A 44 -26.57 8.35 5.32
C LEU A 44 -26.76 9.55 4.38
N ASN A 45 -26.93 9.33 3.08
CA ASN A 45 -27.21 10.43 2.15
C ASN A 45 -28.60 11.06 2.41
N SER A 46 -29.60 10.26 2.83
CA SER A 46 -30.88 10.81 3.26
C SER A 46 -30.74 11.63 4.53
N VAL A 47 -29.95 11.18 5.51
CA VAL A 47 -29.67 11.95 6.74
C VAL A 47 -28.99 13.27 6.42
N VAL A 48 -28.02 13.30 5.49
CA VAL A 48 -27.37 14.55 5.04
C VAL A 48 -28.41 15.52 4.44
N GLY A 49 -29.31 15.00 3.60
CA GLY A 49 -30.38 15.84 3.03
C GLY A 49 -31.34 16.38 4.08
N PHE A 50 -31.80 15.53 5.00
CA PHE A 50 -32.66 16.00 6.10
C PHE A 50 -31.96 16.97 7.02
N ALA A 51 -30.68 16.78 7.32
CA ALA A 51 -29.88 17.72 8.09
C ALA A 51 -29.76 19.07 7.38
N HIS A 52 -29.64 19.07 6.04
CA HIS A 52 -29.64 20.31 5.26
C HIS A 52 -30.95 21.09 5.39
N GLY A 53 -32.08 20.40 5.30
CA GLY A 53 -33.39 21.04 5.46
C GLY A 53 -33.76 21.43 6.90
N ALA A 54 -33.16 20.76 7.91
CA ALA A 54 -33.49 20.93 9.31
C ALA A 54 -32.65 22.00 10.04
N TYR A 55 -31.41 22.24 9.59
CA TYR A 55 -30.43 23.06 10.29
C TYR A 55 -29.86 24.18 9.41
N ASP A 56 -29.48 25.29 10.05
CA ASP A 56 -28.82 26.40 9.37
C ASP A 56 -27.42 25.97 8.91
N GLN A 57 -27.25 25.91 7.59
CA GLN A 57 -26.03 25.41 6.95
C GLN A 57 -24.86 26.39 7.12
N GLN A 58 -25.13 27.71 7.24
CA GLN A 58 -24.07 28.71 7.41
C GLN A 58 -23.44 28.58 8.79
N LEU A 59 -24.29 28.45 9.84
CA LEU A 59 -23.82 28.23 11.21
C LEU A 59 -23.08 26.91 11.38
N LEU A 60 -23.62 25.83 10.82
CA LEU A 60 -22.98 24.51 10.83
C LEU A 60 -21.63 24.53 10.12
N HIS A 61 -21.56 25.13 8.94
CA HIS A 61 -20.32 25.24 8.18
C HIS A 61 -19.27 26.08 8.92
N ALA A 62 -19.65 27.20 9.48
CA ALA A 62 -18.76 28.03 10.31
C ALA A 62 -18.21 27.24 11.52
N TYR A 63 -19.06 26.42 12.16
CA TYR A 63 -18.65 25.58 13.27
C TYR A 63 -17.68 24.46 12.83
N VAL A 64 -17.97 23.78 11.73
CA VAL A 64 -17.08 22.76 11.17
C VAL A 64 -15.73 23.35 10.77
N CYS A 65 -15.70 24.56 10.18
CA CYS A 65 -14.45 25.26 9.91
C CYS A 65 -13.63 25.55 11.18
N ARG A 66 -14.27 25.88 12.30
CA ARG A 66 -13.57 26.01 13.60
C ARG A 66 -13.01 24.68 14.09
N LEU A 67 -13.75 23.57 13.93
CA LEU A 67 -13.25 22.22 14.28
C LEU A 67 -12.06 21.80 13.41
N ASP A 68 -11.99 22.27 12.17
CA ASP A 68 -10.87 21.99 11.25
C ASP A 68 -9.54 22.61 11.71
N GLU A 69 -9.56 23.61 12.55
CA GLU A 69 -8.36 24.19 13.17
C GLU A 69 -7.80 23.31 14.29
N SER A 70 -8.58 22.36 14.82
CA SER A 70 -8.17 21.45 15.88
C SER A 70 -7.24 20.35 15.37
N LEU A 71 -6.33 19.87 16.24
CA LEU A 71 -5.48 18.70 16.01
C LEU A 71 -6.29 17.41 15.77
N LEU A 72 -7.45 17.28 16.43
CA LEU A 72 -8.36 16.13 16.38
C LEU A 72 -9.57 16.37 15.46
N ARG A 73 -9.43 17.25 14.48
CA ARG A 73 -10.51 17.72 13.59
C ARG A 73 -11.38 16.61 13.02
N GLU A 74 -10.76 15.52 12.52
CA GLU A 74 -11.50 14.40 11.92
C GLU A 74 -12.36 13.68 12.95
N MET A 75 -11.80 13.44 14.13
CA MET A 75 -12.54 12.83 15.24
C MET A 75 -13.66 13.72 15.74
N PHE A 76 -13.43 15.02 15.87
CA PHE A 76 -14.47 15.98 16.33
C PHE A 76 -15.56 16.16 15.28
N SER A 77 -15.21 16.17 14.00
CA SER A 77 -16.17 16.16 12.91
C SER A 77 -17.02 14.87 12.90
N ASP A 78 -16.41 13.71 13.09
CA ASP A 78 -17.12 12.43 13.22
C ASP A 78 -18.08 12.40 14.43
N ILE A 79 -17.67 13.00 15.58
CA ILE A 79 -18.51 13.12 16.78
C ILE A 79 -19.71 13.99 16.51
N LEU A 80 -19.51 15.17 15.90
CA LEU A 80 -20.60 16.07 15.50
C LEU A 80 -21.61 15.32 14.62
N TRP A 81 -21.12 14.63 13.58
CA TRP A 81 -21.99 13.91 12.66
C TRP A 81 -22.71 12.73 13.28
N LEU A 82 -22.11 12.04 14.24
CA LEU A 82 -22.81 11.01 15.02
C LEU A 82 -23.98 11.62 15.84
N GLY A 83 -23.79 12.81 16.40
CA GLY A 83 -24.86 13.52 17.09
C GLY A 83 -25.98 13.95 16.14
N ILE A 84 -25.63 14.59 15.02
CA ILE A 84 -26.58 15.06 14.00
C ILE A 84 -27.35 13.86 13.41
N GLU A 85 -26.68 12.74 13.09
CA GLU A 85 -27.34 11.54 12.58
C GLU A 85 -28.47 11.06 13.51
N HIS A 86 -28.19 11.03 14.82
CA HIS A 86 -29.19 10.61 15.79
C HIS A 86 -30.37 11.62 15.89
N ALA A 87 -30.08 12.91 15.99
CA ALA A 87 -31.07 13.96 16.07
C ALA A 87 -32.00 13.98 14.84
N VAL A 88 -31.43 13.90 13.66
CA VAL A 88 -32.18 13.84 12.39
C VAL A 88 -33.03 12.59 12.30
N TYR A 89 -32.46 11.43 12.68
CA TYR A 89 -33.22 10.19 12.69
C TYR A 89 -34.45 10.27 13.60
N GLU A 90 -34.31 10.74 14.83
CA GLU A 90 -35.45 10.90 15.75
C GLU A 90 -36.49 11.90 15.26
N ARG A 91 -36.03 13.01 14.66
CA ARG A 91 -36.92 14.03 14.12
C ARG A 91 -37.76 13.55 12.96
N GLU A 92 -37.17 12.80 12.03
CA GLU A 92 -37.79 12.39 10.78
C GLU A 92 -38.55 11.05 10.90
N LEU A 93 -38.22 10.21 11.87
CA LEU A 93 -38.83 8.89 12.05
C LEU A 93 -40.36 8.90 12.15
N PRO A 94 -41.02 9.83 12.87
CA PRO A 94 -42.48 9.84 12.95
C PRO A 94 -43.16 10.10 11.61
N GLN A 95 -42.55 10.89 10.72
CA GLN A 95 -43.09 11.23 9.41
C GLN A 95 -42.68 10.21 8.34
N ARG A 96 -41.56 9.51 8.52
CA ARG A 96 -40.96 8.61 7.54
C ARG A 96 -40.52 7.28 8.18
N PRO A 97 -41.46 6.36 8.48
CA PRO A 97 -41.14 5.09 9.16
C PRO A 97 -40.13 4.21 8.42
N VAL A 98 -40.05 4.31 7.07
CA VAL A 98 -39.08 3.59 6.23
C VAL A 98 -37.63 3.91 6.62
N LEU A 99 -37.39 5.04 7.28
CA LEU A 99 -36.06 5.42 7.74
C LEU A 99 -35.47 4.39 8.73
N ALA A 100 -36.34 3.72 9.51
CA ALA A 100 -35.93 2.64 10.40
C ALA A 100 -35.37 1.42 9.64
N ASP A 101 -35.99 1.07 8.52
CA ASP A 101 -35.53 -0.06 7.70
C ASP A 101 -34.23 0.28 6.96
N LEU A 102 -34.12 1.50 6.45
CA LEU A 102 -32.87 1.99 5.84
C LEU A 102 -31.73 2.01 6.85
N ARG A 103 -31.98 2.43 8.09
CA ARG A 103 -31.00 2.41 9.18
C ARG A 103 -30.56 0.99 9.54
N ARG A 104 -31.49 0.04 9.57
CA ARG A 104 -31.17 -1.38 9.79
C ARG A 104 -30.33 -1.97 8.66
N GLU A 105 -30.65 -1.65 7.41
CA GLU A 105 -29.88 -2.12 6.25
C GLU A 105 -28.47 -1.53 6.24
N HIS A 106 -28.34 -0.22 6.49
CA HIS A 106 -27.04 0.42 6.69
C HIS A 106 -26.22 -0.26 7.80
N ALA A 107 -26.85 -0.50 8.97
CA ALA A 107 -26.19 -1.14 10.10
C ALA A 107 -25.72 -2.58 9.76
N ARG A 108 -26.55 -3.35 9.04
CA ARG A 108 -26.20 -4.70 8.60
C ARG A 108 -25.00 -4.69 7.65
N ARG A 109 -25.03 -3.85 6.62
CA ARG A 109 -23.93 -3.71 5.66
C ARG A 109 -22.65 -3.24 6.34
N PHE A 110 -22.76 -2.25 7.22
CA PHE A 110 -21.61 -1.73 7.98
C PHE A 110 -20.93 -2.82 8.81
N LEU A 111 -21.67 -3.70 9.47
CA LEU A 111 -21.11 -4.81 10.25
C LEU A 111 -20.51 -5.91 9.36
N LEU A 112 -21.17 -6.26 8.24
CA LEU A 112 -20.63 -7.20 7.26
C LEU A 112 -19.32 -6.69 6.65
N ASP A 113 -19.27 -5.43 6.26
CA ASP A 113 -18.04 -4.80 5.75
C ASP A 113 -16.88 -4.85 6.77
N GLN A 114 -17.19 -5.00 8.07
CA GLN A 114 -16.19 -5.09 9.14
C GLN A 114 -15.75 -6.53 9.42
N GLU A 115 -16.63 -7.51 9.30
CA GLU A 115 -16.26 -8.93 9.43
C GLU A 115 -15.22 -9.33 8.38
N ASP A 116 -15.27 -8.69 7.21
CA ASP A 116 -14.29 -8.86 6.13
C ASP A 116 -12.95 -8.13 6.37
N LEU A 117 -12.82 -7.34 7.45
CA LEU A 117 -11.61 -6.60 7.73
C LEU A 117 -10.67 -7.39 8.65
N PRO A 118 -9.36 -7.50 8.32
CA PRO A 118 -8.38 -8.07 9.22
C PRO A 118 -8.33 -7.33 10.55
N MET A 119 -8.12 -8.05 11.64
CA MET A 119 -8.02 -7.52 13.01
C MET A 119 -7.08 -6.31 13.11
N GLN A 120 -5.98 -6.30 12.35
CA GLN A 120 -5.02 -5.20 12.32
C GLN A 120 -5.57 -3.93 11.68
N GLN A 121 -6.41 -4.02 10.65
CA GLN A 121 -7.08 -2.84 10.09
C GLN A 121 -8.18 -2.30 11.02
N LEU A 122 -8.78 -3.16 11.83
CA LEU A 122 -9.67 -2.76 12.91
C LEU A 122 -8.92 -2.01 14.02
N MET A 123 -7.70 -2.45 14.35
CA MET A 123 -6.83 -1.79 15.35
C MET A 123 -6.23 -0.48 14.85
N MET A 124 -6.08 -0.28 13.54
CA MET A 124 -5.54 0.96 12.94
C MET A 124 -6.61 2.05 12.73
N ARG A 125 -7.88 1.74 12.89
CA ARG A 125 -8.94 2.77 12.91
C ARG A 125 -8.90 3.49 14.25
N SER A 126 -9.25 4.79 14.31
CA SER A 126 -9.40 5.42 15.62
C SER A 126 -10.39 4.56 16.40
N GLU A 127 -9.84 3.87 17.37
CA GLU A 127 -10.51 2.84 18.17
C GLU A 127 -11.83 3.39 18.72
N LEU A 128 -11.83 4.64 19.14
CA LEU A 128 -12.99 5.31 19.70
C LEU A 128 -14.14 5.47 18.70
N ILE A 129 -13.91 6.15 17.57
CA ILE A 129 -15.00 6.43 16.60
C ILE A 129 -15.51 5.13 15.98
N HIS A 130 -14.62 4.18 15.76
CA HIS A 130 -15.00 2.86 15.30
C HIS A 130 -15.88 2.12 16.31
N THR A 131 -15.53 2.16 17.59
CA THR A 131 -16.31 1.58 18.68
C THR A 131 -17.68 2.22 18.78
N LEU A 132 -17.78 3.55 18.66
CA LEU A 132 -19.05 4.27 18.69
C LEU A 132 -19.95 3.92 17.49
N LYS A 133 -19.42 3.92 16.26
CA LYS A 133 -20.15 3.53 15.05
C LYS A 133 -20.61 2.07 15.10
N THR A 134 -19.74 1.16 15.52
CA THR A 134 -20.07 -0.25 15.70
C THR A 134 -21.12 -0.46 16.79
N GLY A 135 -20.99 0.25 17.93
CA GLY A 135 -21.96 0.23 19.00
C GLY A 135 -23.34 0.69 18.53
N ARG A 136 -23.40 1.73 17.71
CA ARG A 136 -24.66 2.22 17.11
C ARG A 136 -25.28 1.20 16.17
N CYS A 137 -24.52 0.62 15.26
CA CYS A 137 -25.01 -0.40 14.36
C CYS A 137 -25.51 -1.65 15.09
N ARG A 138 -24.81 -2.08 16.15
CA ARG A 138 -25.26 -3.19 16.99
C ARG A 138 -26.55 -2.88 17.75
N GLU A 139 -26.66 -1.69 18.31
CA GLU A 139 -27.88 -1.27 19.02
C GLU A 139 -29.10 -1.25 18.08
N VAL A 140 -28.94 -0.78 16.85
CA VAL A 140 -29.99 -0.79 15.83
C VAL A 140 -30.46 -2.21 15.49
N LEU A 141 -29.56 -3.21 15.45
CA LEU A 141 -29.89 -4.59 15.09
C LEU A 141 -30.30 -5.45 16.28
N THR A 142 -29.68 -5.26 17.46
CA THR A 142 -29.84 -6.17 18.61
C THR A 142 -30.44 -5.51 19.85
N GLY A 143 -30.69 -4.20 19.81
CA GLY A 143 -31.16 -3.42 20.95
C GLY A 143 -30.09 -3.15 22.04
N ARG A 144 -28.82 -3.54 21.82
CA ARG A 144 -27.73 -3.33 22.77
C ARG A 144 -26.47 -2.88 22.03
N SER A 145 -25.83 -1.82 22.50
CA SER A 145 -24.60 -1.27 21.87
C SER A 145 -23.38 -2.21 21.99
N GLY A 146 -23.32 -3.06 23.02
CA GLY A 146 -22.20 -3.96 23.27
C GLY A 146 -20.89 -3.26 23.67
N ILE A 147 -20.92 -1.95 23.96
CA ILE A 147 -19.76 -1.17 24.41
C ILE A 147 -19.46 -1.54 25.87
N ARG A 148 -18.24 -2.05 26.12
CA ARG A 148 -17.83 -2.53 27.46
C ARG A 148 -17.14 -1.46 28.29
N ASN A 149 -16.40 -0.55 27.66
CA ASN A 149 -15.68 0.51 28.35
C ASN A 149 -16.68 1.54 28.91
N PRO A 150 -16.69 1.82 30.23
CA PRO A 150 -17.63 2.78 30.83
C PRO A 150 -17.52 4.19 30.27
N TRP A 151 -16.31 4.63 29.93
CA TRP A 151 -16.07 5.96 29.36
C TRP A 151 -16.64 6.06 27.95
N ASP A 152 -16.36 5.07 27.07
CA ASP A 152 -16.91 5.03 25.71
C ASP A 152 -18.43 4.92 25.73
N LYS A 153 -18.99 4.18 26.70
CA LYS A 153 -20.43 4.07 26.89
C LYS A 153 -21.04 5.39 27.32
N ALA A 154 -20.41 6.13 28.24
CA ALA A 154 -20.87 7.44 28.65
C ALA A 154 -20.83 8.45 27.48
N LEU A 155 -19.77 8.43 26.67
CA LEU A 155 -19.69 9.23 25.45
C LEU A 155 -20.76 8.83 24.44
N TYR A 156 -20.97 7.55 24.22
CA TYR A 156 -21.99 7.02 23.32
C TYR A 156 -23.40 7.49 23.69
N GLU A 157 -23.76 7.44 24.96
CA GLU A 157 -25.05 7.94 25.46
C GLU A 157 -25.16 9.46 25.31
N ALA A 158 -24.07 10.19 25.52
CA ALA A 158 -24.05 11.65 25.32
C ALA A 158 -24.21 12.07 23.84
N LEU A 159 -23.96 11.18 22.88
CA LEU A 159 -24.15 11.40 21.45
C LEU A 159 -25.55 11.06 20.94
N LYS A 160 -26.47 10.69 21.81
CA LYS A 160 -27.90 10.52 21.48
C LYS A 160 -28.61 11.88 21.60
N TYR A 161 -28.41 12.73 20.58
CA TYR A 161 -29.01 14.06 20.57
C TYR A 161 -30.53 13.97 20.31
N PRO A 162 -31.36 14.68 21.10
CA PRO A 162 -32.80 14.74 20.87
C PRO A 162 -33.14 15.35 19.50
N GLY A 163 -34.21 14.88 18.86
CA GLY A 163 -34.65 15.36 17.55
C GLY A 163 -35.24 16.78 17.52
N CYS A 164 -35.52 17.36 18.68
CA CYS A 164 -36.11 18.73 18.79
C CYS A 164 -35.09 19.87 18.78
N LEU A 165 -33.77 19.55 18.80
CA LEU A 165 -32.71 20.56 18.93
C LEU A 165 -32.60 21.47 17.72
N THR A 166 -32.36 22.75 17.97
CA THR A 166 -32.02 23.79 16.99
C THR A 166 -30.54 23.68 16.59
N THR A 167 -30.11 24.40 15.55
CA THR A 167 -28.70 24.39 15.10
C THR A 167 -27.75 24.89 16.20
N GLU A 168 -28.11 25.95 16.91
CA GLU A 168 -27.28 26.47 18.00
C GLU A 168 -27.19 25.51 19.18
N GLU A 169 -28.29 24.85 19.52
CA GLU A 169 -28.31 23.82 20.57
C GLU A 169 -27.48 22.60 20.22
N ILE A 170 -27.47 22.13 18.96
CA ILE A 170 -26.59 21.07 18.51
C ILE A 170 -25.12 21.45 18.65
N ILE A 171 -24.78 22.68 18.26
CA ILE A 171 -23.41 23.18 18.43
C ILE A 171 -23.05 23.21 19.92
N GLY A 172 -23.94 23.77 20.77
CA GLY A 172 -23.75 23.80 22.21
C GLY A 172 -23.58 22.42 22.83
N HIS A 173 -24.45 21.46 22.49
CA HIS A 173 -24.33 20.06 22.94
C HIS A 173 -23.02 19.42 22.49
N THR A 174 -22.58 19.68 21.25
CA THR A 174 -21.32 19.16 20.78
C THR A 174 -20.14 19.75 21.55
N GLU A 175 -20.13 21.04 21.82
CA GLU A 175 -19.12 21.70 22.66
C GLU A 175 -19.10 21.15 24.08
N ASP A 176 -20.24 20.88 24.68
CA ASP A 176 -20.37 20.27 26.00
C ASP A 176 -19.81 18.83 26.00
N VAL A 177 -20.11 18.02 24.99
CA VAL A 177 -19.55 16.68 24.83
C VAL A 177 -18.03 16.76 24.66
N LEU A 178 -17.53 17.63 23.78
CA LEU A 178 -16.10 17.80 23.58
C LEU A 178 -15.42 18.30 24.87
N SER A 179 -16.04 19.23 25.60
CA SER A 179 -15.51 19.75 26.87
C SER A 179 -15.50 18.73 27.98
N ARG A 180 -16.46 17.81 28.02
CA ARG A 180 -16.60 16.80 29.06
C ARG A 180 -15.67 15.61 28.85
N PHE A 181 -15.47 15.17 27.61
CA PHE A 181 -14.79 13.93 27.30
C PHE A 181 -13.36 14.10 26.78
N PHE A 182 -13.03 15.23 26.14
CA PHE A 182 -11.74 15.47 25.50
C PHE A 182 -10.96 16.58 26.22
N VAL A 183 -10.49 16.27 27.42
CA VAL A 183 -9.64 17.16 28.23
C VAL A 183 -8.20 16.74 28.09
N PHE A 184 -7.33 17.62 27.55
CA PHE A 184 -5.88 17.41 27.63
C PHE A 184 -5.41 17.63 29.08
N ARG A 185 -4.85 16.59 29.71
CA ARG A 185 -4.12 16.71 30.95
C ARG A 185 -2.67 17.06 30.65
N PHE A 186 -2.29 18.32 30.83
CA PHE A 186 -0.92 18.62 31.20
C PHE A 186 -0.78 18.34 32.69
N ALA A 187 0.30 17.68 33.10
CA ALA A 187 0.50 17.14 34.43
C ALA A 187 0.36 18.15 35.60
N ASP A 188 0.37 19.47 35.34
CA ASP A 188 0.37 20.53 36.34
C ASP A 188 -0.84 21.48 36.31
N LEU A 189 -1.89 21.19 35.55
CA LEU A 189 -3.03 22.11 35.47
C LEU A 189 -4.24 21.57 36.19
N ARG A 190 -4.49 22.11 37.40
CA ARG A 190 -5.63 21.82 38.30
C ARG A 190 -7.00 22.17 37.75
N HIS A 191 -7.13 22.67 36.50
CA HIS A 191 -8.42 23.09 35.94
C HIS A 191 -8.67 22.41 34.59
N ARG A 192 -9.79 21.67 34.53
CA ARG A 192 -10.36 21.08 33.31
C ARG A 192 -10.84 22.21 32.39
N ARG A 193 -10.10 22.53 31.33
CA ARG A 193 -10.58 23.35 30.23
C ARG A 193 -10.30 22.60 28.91
N VAL A 194 -11.29 22.53 28.04
CA VAL A 194 -11.09 22.14 26.66
C VAL A 194 -10.29 23.24 26.00
N TRP A 195 -9.13 22.90 25.56
CA TRP A 195 -8.32 23.78 24.75
C TRP A 195 -8.64 23.50 23.28
N HIS A 196 -9.38 24.37 22.64
CA HIS A 196 -9.24 24.54 21.21
C HIS A 196 -7.83 25.11 21.01
N ILE A 197 -6.85 24.25 20.83
CA ILE A 197 -5.51 24.69 20.48
C ILE A 197 -5.59 25.07 19.00
N SER A 198 -5.98 26.29 18.72
CA SER A 198 -5.77 26.93 17.42
C SER A 198 -4.28 27.28 17.32
N LEU A 199 -3.48 26.29 17.09
CA LEU A 199 -2.09 26.49 16.67
C LEU A 199 -2.12 26.91 15.21
N GLY A 200 -1.47 28.01 14.89
CA GLY A 200 -1.46 28.54 13.53
C GLY A 200 -1.12 27.46 12.50
N SER A 201 -1.65 27.57 11.30
CA SER A 201 -1.67 26.54 10.24
C SER A 201 -0.29 25.86 9.99
N ARG A 202 0.81 26.58 10.21
CA ARG A 202 2.18 26.06 10.07
C ARG A 202 2.60 25.11 11.19
N LEU A 203 2.17 25.39 12.43
CA LEU A 203 2.50 24.56 13.59
C LEU A 203 1.62 23.30 13.63
N ASN A 204 0.36 23.41 13.22
CA ASN A 204 -0.52 22.26 13.02
C ASN A 204 0.00 21.32 11.92
N ALA A 205 0.54 21.87 10.84
CA ALA A 205 1.17 21.06 9.79
C ALA A 205 2.45 20.35 10.27
N TRP A 206 3.20 20.96 11.19
CA TRP A 206 4.40 20.37 11.77
C TRP A 206 4.07 19.30 12.82
N LEU A 207 3.11 19.56 13.71
CA LEU A 207 2.64 18.58 14.71
C LEU A 207 1.94 17.38 14.07
N ARG A 208 1.27 17.54 12.92
CA ARG A 208 0.72 16.43 12.12
C ARG A 208 1.79 15.49 11.56
N ARG A 209 3.03 15.97 11.40
CA ARG A 209 4.17 15.13 10.99
C ARG A 209 4.75 14.30 12.14
N LEU A 210 4.52 14.73 13.38
CA LEU A 210 5.05 14.09 14.59
C LEU A 210 4.05 13.12 15.25
N LEU A 211 2.75 13.32 15.02
CA LEU A 211 1.72 12.42 15.52
C LEU A 211 1.26 11.52 14.38
N PRO A 212 1.19 10.20 14.57
CA PRO A 212 0.63 9.28 13.59
C PRO A 212 -0.88 9.52 13.47
N VAL A 213 -1.26 10.49 12.63
CA VAL A 213 -2.66 10.72 12.27
C VAL A 213 -2.98 9.73 11.17
N GLU A 214 -3.74 8.72 11.53
CA GLU A 214 -4.25 7.68 10.65
C GLU A 214 -5.06 8.30 9.50
N GLN A 215 -4.55 8.17 8.27
CA GLN A 215 -5.35 8.43 7.08
C GLN A 215 -6.38 7.33 6.92
N ARG A 216 -7.64 7.69 7.10
CA ARG A 216 -8.74 6.74 7.01
C ARG A 216 -9.27 6.58 5.60
N ARG A 217 -9.21 5.37 5.11
CA ARG A 217 -10.11 4.86 4.07
C ARG A 217 -11.09 3.89 4.73
N GLY A 218 -12.23 4.40 5.16
CA GLY A 218 -13.32 3.59 5.69
C GLY A 218 -14.63 3.99 5.03
N SER A 219 -15.59 3.06 4.89
CA SER A 219 -16.98 3.39 4.59
C SER A 219 -17.48 4.42 5.61
N GLY A 220 -17.80 5.61 5.16
CA GLY A 220 -18.22 6.70 6.02
C GLY A 220 -18.46 7.96 5.22
N MET A 221 -19.02 8.94 5.89
CA MET A 221 -19.24 10.26 5.31
C MET A 221 -17.93 10.88 4.88
N ARG A 222 -17.86 11.32 3.64
CA ARG A 222 -16.72 12.04 3.07
C ARG A 222 -17.13 13.49 2.86
N ARG A 223 -16.32 14.41 3.35
CA ARG A 223 -16.53 15.83 3.15
C ARG A 223 -16.35 16.20 1.69
N CYS A 224 -17.32 16.88 1.10
CA CYS A 224 -17.22 17.48 -0.21
C CYS A 224 -16.46 18.80 -0.08
N GLN A 225 -15.16 18.80 -0.29
CA GLN A 225 -14.44 20.05 -0.47
C GLN A 225 -14.77 20.62 -1.86
N ALA A 226 -15.23 21.86 -1.89
CA ALA A 226 -15.73 22.54 -3.09
C ALA A 226 -14.66 22.78 -4.16
N THR A 227 -13.41 22.43 -3.98
CA THR A 227 -12.34 22.76 -4.94
C THR A 227 -11.18 21.80 -5.05
N ARG A 228 -11.22 20.56 -4.60
CA ARG A 228 -10.18 19.58 -4.98
C ARG A 228 -10.54 18.18 -4.53
N GLN A 229 -10.68 17.30 -5.53
CA GLN A 229 -10.67 15.85 -5.41
C GLN A 229 -11.92 15.19 -4.85
N MET A 230 -12.91 15.03 -5.70
CA MET A 230 -13.81 13.88 -5.59
C MET A 230 -13.55 12.93 -6.75
N GLU A 231 -12.92 11.87 -6.39
CA GLU A 231 -12.67 10.75 -7.27
C GLU A 231 -13.48 9.55 -6.79
N CYS A 232 -14.47 9.18 -7.54
CA CYS A 232 -15.00 7.83 -7.63
C CYS A 232 -15.78 7.71 -8.92
N ASP A 233 -15.13 7.24 -9.95
CA ASP A 233 -15.67 6.38 -11.02
C ASP A 233 -14.60 6.11 -12.06
N GLY A 234 -14.58 4.91 -12.59
CA GLY A 234 -13.56 4.37 -13.48
C GLY A 234 -13.40 5.04 -14.86
N ALA A 235 -13.98 6.21 -15.09
CA ALA A 235 -13.66 7.07 -16.20
C ALA A 235 -13.49 8.49 -15.67
N LEU A 236 -12.25 8.94 -15.54
CA LEU A 236 -11.93 10.33 -15.26
C LEU A 236 -12.35 11.18 -16.47
N PRO A 237 -13.14 12.26 -16.29
CA PRO A 237 -13.34 13.23 -17.36
C PRO A 237 -11.98 13.77 -17.77
N ALA A 238 -11.76 13.92 -19.07
CA ALA A 238 -10.51 14.47 -19.64
C ALA A 238 -10.12 15.84 -19.06
N GLU A 239 -11.03 16.52 -18.37
CA GLU A 239 -10.88 17.86 -17.81
C GLU A 239 -10.27 17.92 -16.41
N THR A 240 -10.37 16.84 -15.59
CA THR A 240 -9.70 16.76 -14.28
C THR A 240 -8.17 16.72 -14.44
N PHE A 241 -7.68 16.48 -15.65
CA PHE A 241 -6.26 16.45 -16.01
C PHE A 241 -5.73 17.77 -16.60
N ARG A 242 -6.56 18.79 -16.83
CA ARG A 242 -6.12 20.10 -17.34
C ARG A 242 -5.33 20.94 -16.31
N GLY A 243 -5.31 20.58 -15.04
CA GLY A 243 -4.54 21.28 -14.01
C GLY A 243 -3.10 20.79 -13.83
N TRP A 244 -2.67 19.77 -14.56
CA TRP A 244 -1.27 19.35 -14.63
C TRP A 244 -0.67 19.92 -15.93
N ASP A 245 -0.35 21.20 -15.93
CA ASP A 245 0.48 21.82 -16.95
C ASP A 245 1.88 21.20 -16.82
N GLY A 246 2.13 20.29 -17.73
CA GLY A 246 3.08 19.18 -17.71
C GLY A 246 4.56 19.49 -17.54
N SER A 247 5.01 20.69 -17.22
CA SER A 247 6.43 20.93 -17.04
C SER A 247 6.80 21.47 -15.65
N ALA A 248 6.08 22.42 -15.12
CA ALA A 248 6.45 23.06 -13.85
C ALA A 248 6.09 22.21 -12.61
N ASP A 249 4.93 21.55 -12.60
CA ASP A 249 4.52 20.70 -11.48
C ASP A 249 5.29 19.38 -11.45
N ALA A 250 5.58 18.82 -12.63
CA ALA A 250 6.42 17.65 -12.77
C ALA A 250 7.86 17.92 -12.31
N GLN A 251 8.42 19.08 -12.63
CA GLN A 251 9.75 19.49 -12.15
C GLN A 251 9.76 19.74 -10.64
N ARG A 252 8.70 20.32 -10.07
CA ARG A 252 8.54 20.51 -8.62
C ARG A 252 8.45 19.17 -7.89
N ALA A 253 7.63 18.23 -8.40
CA ALA A 253 7.52 16.87 -7.85
C ALA A 253 8.88 16.16 -7.85
N LEU A 254 9.61 16.22 -8.96
CA LEU A 254 10.95 15.64 -9.05
C LEU A 254 11.96 16.30 -8.10
N ALA A 255 11.91 17.64 -7.95
CA ALA A 255 12.77 18.36 -7.02
C ALA A 255 12.49 17.98 -5.55
N GLU A 256 11.22 17.78 -5.18
CA GLU A 256 10.84 17.30 -3.86
C GLU A 256 11.29 15.86 -3.61
N VAL A 257 11.12 14.99 -4.61
CA VAL A 257 11.61 13.60 -4.56
C VAL A 257 13.13 13.57 -4.39
N ARG A 258 13.88 14.41 -5.12
CA ARG A 258 15.35 14.55 -4.94
C ARG A 258 15.74 14.97 -3.52
N ARG A 259 14.99 15.87 -2.91
CA ARG A 259 15.22 16.29 -1.52
C ARG A 259 14.91 15.18 -0.52
N ALA A 260 13.85 14.41 -0.78
CA ALA A 260 13.40 13.34 0.10
C ALA A 260 14.29 12.09 0.04
N PHE A 261 14.69 11.68 -1.17
CA PHE A 261 15.37 10.41 -1.42
C PHE A 261 16.90 10.56 -1.68
N GLY A 262 17.39 11.79 -1.76
CA GLY A 262 18.82 12.07 -1.79
C GLY A 262 19.48 11.86 -3.15
N ARG A 263 20.69 11.27 -3.16
CA ARG A 263 21.58 11.26 -4.33
C ARG A 263 21.05 10.40 -5.47
N PRO A 264 21.07 10.90 -6.73
CA PRO A 264 20.66 10.10 -7.88
C PRO A 264 21.66 8.97 -8.15
N LEU A 265 21.15 7.80 -8.55
CA LEU A 265 21.94 6.64 -8.97
C LEU A 265 22.48 6.81 -10.39
N PHE A 266 21.68 7.36 -11.28
CA PHE A 266 22.02 7.59 -12.69
C PHE A 266 22.19 9.08 -12.98
N SER A 267 22.99 9.39 -14.03
CA SER A 267 23.07 10.74 -14.57
C SER A 267 21.69 11.16 -15.09
N GLU A 268 21.42 12.46 -15.15
CA GLU A 268 20.16 13.01 -15.66
C GLU A 268 19.88 12.54 -17.09
N MET A 269 20.90 12.48 -17.94
CA MET A 269 20.79 12.00 -19.31
C MET A 269 20.30 10.55 -19.37
N LYS A 270 20.90 9.66 -18.57
CA LYS A 270 20.51 8.25 -18.50
C LYS A 270 19.10 8.08 -17.91
N ARG A 271 18.76 8.84 -16.88
CA ARG A 271 17.40 8.86 -16.30
C ARG A 271 16.37 9.25 -17.37
N CYS A 272 16.60 10.36 -18.08
CA CYS A 272 15.70 10.81 -19.14
C CYS A 272 15.60 9.82 -20.31
N GLN A 273 16.68 9.10 -20.62
CA GLN A 273 16.64 8.03 -21.63
C GLN A 273 15.72 6.90 -21.17
N ILE A 274 15.90 6.37 -19.96
CA ILE A 274 15.06 5.31 -19.41
C ILE A 274 13.60 5.76 -19.33
N GLU A 275 13.35 7.00 -18.92
CA GLU A 275 12.01 7.57 -18.83
C GLU A 275 11.33 7.66 -20.19
N ARG A 276 12.03 8.07 -21.26
CA ARG A 276 11.49 8.09 -22.64
C ARG A 276 11.14 6.69 -23.15
N GLU A 277 11.85 5.67 -22.72
CA GLU A 277 11.61 4.28 -23.10
C GLU A 277 10.44 3.65 -22.34
N LEU A 278 10.30 3.93 -21.03
CA LEU A 278 9.33 3.29 -20.16
C LEU A 278 8.05 4.10 -19.94
N CYS A 279 8.15 5.44 -19.89
CA CYS A 279 7.02 6.31 -19.67
C CYS A 279 6.30 6.67 -21.00
N VAL A 280 5.81 5.64 -21.70
CA VAL A 280 5.09 5.76 -22.97
C VAL A 280 3.65 5.27 -22.84
N GLY A 281 2.78 5.61 -23.80
CA GLY A 281 1.40 5.14 -23.82
C GLY A 281 0.64 5.50 -22.54
N ALA A 282 0.20 4.49 -21.81
CA ALA A 282 -0.55 4.64 -20.56
C ALA A 282 0.27 5.30 -19.44
N HIS A 283 1.59 5.19 -19.46
CA HIS A 283 2.50 5.76 -18.46
C HIS A 283 3.10 7.12 -18.83
N ARG A 284 2.72 7.74 -19.96
CA ARG A 284 3.33 8.97 -20.48
C ARG A 284 3.36 10.18 -19.52
N ARG A 285 2.60 10.12 -18.41
CA ARG A 285 2.56 11.15 -17.38
C ARG A 285 3.39 10.82 -16.15
N ALA A 286 3.86 9.58 -16.03
CA ALA A 286 4.70 9.16 -14.92
C ALA A 286 6.14 9.60 -15.16
N GLN A 287 6.87 9.81 -14.07
CA GLN A 287 8.30 10.08 -14.06
C GLN A 287 9.04 9.01 -13.29
N LEU A 288 10.34 8.90 -13.52
CA LEU A 288 11.21 7.94 -12.84
C LEU A 288 12.30 8.67 -12.07
N TYR A 289 12.58 8.19 -10.88
CA TYR A 289 13.74 8.62 -10.11
C TYR A 289 14.47 7.41 -9.52
N PHE A 290 15.78 7.37 -9.68
CA PHE A 290 16.63 6.30 -9.16
C PHE A 290 17.56 6.90 -8.11
N ALA A 291 17.40 6.50 -6.85
CA ALA A 291 18.18 6.99 -5.72
C ALA A 291 19.19 5.94 -5.25
N ARG A 292 20.32 6.41 -4.74
CA ARG A 292 21.30 5.58 -4.05
C ARG A 292 21.04 5.66 -2.55
N GLY A 293 20.68 4.53 -1.93
CA GLY A 293 20.26 4.45 -0.53
C GLY A 293 18.76 4.69 -0.35
N GLY A 294 18.28 4.50 0.88
CA GLY A 294 16.92 4.80 1.27
C GLY A 294 16.75 6.27 1.68
N LYS A 295 15.50 6.66 1.95
CA LYS A 295 15.20 7.97 2.54
C LYS A 295 15.87 8.07 3.93
N ASN A 296 16.54 9.18 4.19
CA ASN A 296 17.23 9.43 5.47
C ASN A 296 16.23 9.68 6.62
N GLU A 297 15.47 8.67 6.99
CA GLU A 297 14.66 8.67 8.21
C GLU A 297 15.40 7.87 9.30
N ALA A 298 16.13 8.58 10.14
CA ALA A 298 16.93 7.97 11.22
C ALA A 298 16.08 7.07 12.14
N GLY A 299 14.79 7.35 12.30
CA GLY A 299 13.83 6.55 13.07
C GLY A 299 13.58 5.17 12.47
N SER A 300 13.26 5.08 11.19
CA SER A 300 12.92 3.82 10.52
C SER A 300 14.09 2.83 10.53
N ARG A 301 15.31 3.33 10.31
CA ARG A 301 16.53 2.50 10.37
C ARG A 301 16.75 1.89 11.76
N ALA A 302 16.56 2.70 12.81
CA ALA A 302 16.72 2.26 14.19
C ALA A 302 15.69 1.20 14.56
N GLU A 303 14.42 1.39 14.16
CA GLU A 303 13.34 0.42 14.38
C GLU A 303 13.59 -0.91 13.65
N ASN A 304 13.97 -0.86 12.38
CA ASN A 304 14.27 -2.04 11.57
C ASN A 304 15.41 -2.86 12.19
N ARG A 305 16.46 -2.19 12.65
CA ARG A 305 17.61 -2.83 13.35
C ARG A 305 17.20 -3.41 14.69
N ALA A 306 16.42 -2.68 15.49
CA ALA A 306 15.94 -3.14 16.78
C ALA A 306 15.08 -4.40 16.64
N PHE A 307 14.17 -4.43 15.67
CA PHE A 307 13.36 -5.59 15.36
C PHE A 307 14.21 -6.81 14.95
N PHE A 308 15.18 -6.60 14.06
CA PHE A 308 16.11 -7.67 13.66
C PHE A 308 16.92 -8.17 14.86
N ALA A 309 17.41 -7.28 15.70
CA ALA A 309 18.18 -7.63 16.90
C ALA A 309 17.35 -8.45 17.89
N ALA A 310 16.09 -8.07 18.13
CA ALA A 310 15.17 -8.81 18.99
C ALA A 310 14.89 -10.24 18.47
N ASN A 311 14.87 -10.42 17.13
CA ASN A 311 14.61 -11.71 16.49
C ASN A 311 15.89 -12.38 15.93
N ARG A 312 17.06 -11.95 16.39
CA ARG A 312 18.38 -12.32 15.83
C ARG A 312 18.61 -13.82 15.69
N ILE A 313 18.18 -14.60 16.68
CA ILE A 313 18.38 -16.06 16.67
C ILE A 313 17.59 -16.71 15.54
N ARG A 314 16.32 -16.32 15.36
CA ARG A 314 15.45 -16.84 14.29
C ARG A 314 15.98 -16.49 12.90
N TYR A 315 16.38 -15.24 12.68
CA TYR A 315 16.95 -14.82 11.39
C TYR A 315 18.31 -15.47 11.10
N ARG A 316 19.20 -15.61 12.10
CA ARG A 316 20.46 -16.34 11.92
C ARG A 316 20.25 -17.80 11.53
N LEU A 317 19.24 -18.45 12.14
CA LEU A 317 18.88 -19.82 11.77
C LEU A 317 18.38 -19.89 10.32
N ALA A 318 17.48 -18.99 9.92
CA ALA A 318 16.97 -18.92 8.55
C ALA A 318 18.10 -18.66 7.53
N ILE A 319 19.02 -17.74 7.81
CA ILE A 319 20.22 -17.48 6.97
C ILE A 319 21.06 -18.73 6.82
N ARG A 320 21.34 -19.45 7.91
CA ARG A 320 22.13 -20.71 7.85
C ARG A 320 21.43 -21.80 7.06
N GLN A 321 20.13 -21.96 7.23
CA GLN A 321 19.34 -22.96 6.49
C GLN A 321 19.30 -22.63 5.00
N LEU A 322 19.02 -21.38 4.63
CA LEU A 322 19.03 -20.93 3.23
C LEU A 322 20.41 -21.11 2.59
N ARG A 323 21.46 -20.69 3.28
CA ARG A 323 22.86 -20.89 2.83
C ARG A 323 23.14 -22.36 2.56
N ARG A 324 22.86 -23.26 3.52
CA ARG A 324 23.10 -24.71 3.35
C ARG A 324 22.38 -25.26 2.13
N ARG A 325 21.12 -24.89 1.94
CA ARG A 325 20.30 -25.37 0.82
C ARG A 325 20.85 -24.90 -0.53
N VAL A 326 21.22 -23.63 -0.64
CA VAL A 326 21.82 -23.09 -1.85
C VAL A 326 23.19 -23.71 -2.12
N GLN A 327 24.05 -23.82 -1.11
CA GLN A 327 25.39 -24.44 -1.25
C GLN A 327 25.31 -25.91 -1.66
N SER A 328 24.39 -26.68 -1.05
CA SER A 328 24.17 -28.07 -1.44
C SER A 328 23.79 -28.19 -2.92
N SER A 329 22.93 -27.32 -3.41
CA SER A 329 22.53 -27.31 -4.83
C SER A 329 23.66 -26.87 -5.74
N LEU A 330 24.39 -25.81 -5.39
CA LEU A 330 25.57 -25.40 -6.16
C LEU A 330 26.60 -26.54 -6.26
N SER A 331 26.83 -27.30 -5.19
CA SER A 331 27.76 -28.43 -5.20
C SER A 331 27.29 -29.60 -6.07
N VAL A 332 26.00 -29.80 -6.24
CA VAL A 332 25.43 -30.82 -7.11
C VAL A 332 25.51 -30.43 -8.59
N PHE A 333 25.10 -29.22 -8.93
CA PHE A 333 24.98 -28.79 -10.32
C PHE A 333 26.32 -28.36 -10.95
N TYR A 334 27.28 -27.92 -10.15
CA TYR A 334 28.61 -27.51 -10.65
C TYR A 334 29.71 -28.52 -10.34
N GLN A 335 29.37 -29.80 -10.23
CA GLN A 335 30.38 -30.84 -10.16
C GLN A 335 31.14 -30.94 -11.49
N PRO A 336 32.49 -30.97 -11.45
CA PRO A 336 33.26 -31.19 -12.67
C PRO A 336 32.89 -32.54 -13.27
N VAL A 337 32.42 -32.51 -14.52
CA VAL A 337 32.10 -33.73 -15.25
C VAL A 337 33.40 -34.35 -15.80
N GLU A 338 33.70 -35.55 -15.36
CA GLU A 338 34.80 -36.34 -15.98
C GLU A 338 34.29 -36.98 -17.26
N LEU A 339 34.71 -36.43 -18.39
CA LEU A 339 34.43 -37.00 -19.70
C LEU A 339 35.56 -37.96 -20.08
N ARG A 340 35.20 -39.19 -20.53
CA ARG A 340 36.16 -40.11 -21.09
C ARG A 340 36.57 -39.63 -22.47
N GLY A 341 37.90 -39.55 -22.70
CA GLY A 341 38.45 -39.06 -23.95
C GLY A 341 39.73 -39.76 -24.34
N LYS A 342 40.25 -39.37 -25.50
CA LYS A 342 41.56 -39.84 -25.99
C LYS A 342 42.71 -38.99 -25.49
N THR A 343 42.41 -37.89 -24.81
CA THR A 343 43.38 -36.94 -24.25
C THR A 343 42.92 -36.53 -22.83
N GLY A 344 43.88 -36.13 -21.97
CA GLY A 344 43.59 -35.70 -20.60
C GLY A 344 44.43 -36.46 -19.56
N CYS A 345 43.90 -36.64 -18.36
CA CYS A 345 44.55 -37.39 -17.29
C CYS A 345 44.37 -38.89 -17.50
N PHE A 346 45.48 -39.61 -17.56
CA PHE A 346 45.46 -41.05 -17.78
C PHE A 346 44.82 -41.79 -16.60
N ARG A 347 43.90 -42.73 -16.90
CA ARG A 347 43.21 -43.60 -15.93
C ARG A 347 43.64 -45.04 -16.09
N PRO A 348 44.59 -45.52 -15.27
CA PRO A 348 45.12 -46.88 -15.38
C PRO A 348 44.04 -47.95 -15.32
N GLY A 349 43.00 -47.78 -14.53
CA GLY A 349 41.87 -48.68 -14.40
C GLY A 349 41.03 -48.90 -15.67
N LEU A 350 41.21 -48.07 -16.71
CA LEU A 350 40.48 -48.14 -17.97
C LEU A 350 41.30 -48.79 -19.09
N VAL A 351 42.59 -49.13 -18.87
CA VAL A 351 43.48 -49.69 -19.87
C VAL A 351 43.00 -51.07 -20.39
N TRP A 352 42.38 -51.85 -19.53
CA TRP A 352 41.80 -53.12 -19.93
C TRP A 352 40.70 -52.96 -20.99
N GLN A 353 39.98 -51.82 -21.02
CA GLN A 353 38.96 -51.55 -22.04
C GLN A 353 39.63 -51.29 -23.41
N ALA A 354 40.76 -50.60 -23.44
CA ALA A 354 41.48 -50.37 -24.65
C ALA A 354 42.03 -51.74 -25.23
N LEU A 355 42.49 -52.59 -24.34
CA LEU A 355 43.04 -53.88 -24.73
C LEU A 355 42.00 -54.96 -25.11
N LYS A 356 40.86 -54.95 -24.41
CA LYS A 356 39.82 -55.98 -24.57
C LYS A 356 38.66 -55.55 -25.47
N LEU A 357 38.28 -54.22 -25.40
CA LEU A 357 37.14 -53.73 -26.11
C LEU A 357 37.47 -52.75 -27.25
N ASN A 358 38.76 -52.55 -27.51
CA ASN A 358 39.28 -51.61 -28.51
C ASN A 358 38.80 -50.18 -28.33
N ASP A 359 38.45 -49.80 -27.07
CA ASP A 359 38.02 -48.43 -26.69
C ASP A 359 39.21 -47.64 -26.15
N ASN A 360 39.80 -46.80 -27.00
CA ASN A 360 40.99 -46.01 -26.69
C ASN A 360 40.71 -44.77 -25.82
N ARG A 361 39.50 -44.60 -25.24
CA ARG A 361 39.13 -43.51 -24.34
C ARG A 361 39.55 -43.81 -22.90
N VAL A 362 40.85 -43.96 -22.69
CA VAL A 362 41.47 -44.28 -21.39
C VAL A 362 41.91 -43.05 -20.59
N PHE A 363 41.62 -41.87 -21.11
CA PHE A 363 41.90 -40.61 -20.44
C PHE A 363 40.61 -39.99 -19.91
N ALA A 364 40.71 -39.32 -18.77
CA ALA A 364 39.64 -38.49 -18.21
C ALA A 364 39.99 -37.02 -18.48
N LEU A 365 39.10 -36.34 -19.21
CA LEU A 365 39.11 -34.90 -19.35
C LEU A 365 38.21 -34.32 -18.27
N ARG A 366 38.78 -33.65 -17.32
CA ARG A 366 38.01 -32.91 -16.31
C ARG A 366 37.54 -31.63 -16.94
N ARG A 367 36.28 -31.59 -17.38
CA ARG A 367 35.65 -30.36 -17.85
C ARG A 367 35.14 -29.60 -16.62
N GLU A 368 35.78 -28.50 -16.28
CA GLU A 368 35.23 -27.56 -15.33
C GLU A 368 33.99 -26.97 -15.99
N CYS A 369 32.82 -27.24 -15.41
CA CYS A 369 31.61 -26.53 -15.78
C CYS A 369 31.86 -25.05 -15.46
N SER A 370 31.89 -24.22 -16.50
CA SER A 370 31.91 -22.77 -16.30
C SER A 370 30.68 -22.42 -15.42
N ARG A 371 30.92 -21.84 -14.27
CA ARG A 371 29.82 -21.36 -13.43
C ARG A 371 29.05 -20.37 -14.27
N ALA A 372 27.83 -20.73 -14.65
CA ALA A 372 26.92 -19.75 -15.22
C ALA A 372 26.75 -18.66 -14.18
N SER A 373 27.09 -17.42 -14.52
CA SER A 373 26.91 -16.31 -13.61
C SER A 373 25.43 -15.93 -13.63
N PHE A 374 24.74 -16.13 -12.55
CA PHE A 374 23.42 -15.54 -12.37
C PHE A 374 23.46 -14.55 -11.23
N ASP A 375 22.68 -13.51 -11.34
CA ASP A 375 22.50 -12.52 -10.32
C ASP A 375 21.07 -12.53 -9.77
N VAL A 376 20.90 -12.01 -8.57
CA VAL A 376 19.60 -11.91 -7.92
C VAL A 376 19.30 -10.47 -7.59
N MET A 377 18.13 -9.98 -8.01
CA MET A 377 17.59 -8.72 -7.53
C MET A 377 16.42 -8.98 -6.60
N LEU A 378 16.45 -8.36 -5.43
CA LEU A 378 15.30 -8.25 -4.53
C LEU A 378 14.65 -6.91 -4.77
N LEU A 379 13.41 -6.92 -5.26
CA LEU A 379 12.59 -5.73 -5.43
C LEU A 379 11.56 -5.68 -4.30
N LEU A 380 11.65 -4.66 -3.46
CA LEU A 380 10.81 -4.50 -2.28
C LEU A 380 9.73 -3.45 -2.54
N ASP A 381 8.49 -3.83 -2.43
CA ASP A 381 7.37 -2.90 -2.42
C ASP A 381 7.44 -2.05 -1.15
N ALA A 382 7.60 -0.75 -1.33
CA ALA A 382 7.71 0.23 -0.26
C ALA A 382 6.48 1.16 -0.21
N SER A 383 5.31 0.67 -0.62
CA SER A 383 4.05 1.41 -0.50
C SER A 383 3.61 1.57 0.96
N GLU A 384 2.79 2.56 1.23
CA GLU A 384 2.29 2.88 2.57
C GLU A 384 1.51 1.72 3.21
N SER A 385 0.89 0.85 2.41
CA SER A 385 0.25 -0.38 2.89
C SER A 385 1.21 -1.30 3.65
N ARG A 386 2.53 -1.13 3.45
CA ARG A 386 3.61 -1.91 4.06
C ARG A 386 4.17 -1.29 5.35
N ALA A 387 3.71 -0.09 5.75
CA ALA A 387 4.25 0.63 6.91
C ALA A 387 4.20 -0.21 8.21
N GLY A 388 3.10 -0.92 8.46
CA GLY A 388 2.97 -1.81 9.62
C GLY A 388 3.87 -3.06 9.59
N GLN A 389 4.50 -3.39 8.46
CA GLN A 389 5.36 -4.56 8.28
C GLN A 389 6.81 -4.18 7.88
N GLN A 390 7.14 -2.92 7.92
CA GLN A 390 8.41 -2.37 7.47
C GLN A 390 9.61 -3.11 8.05
N ALA A 391 9.68 -3.26 9.36
CA ALA A 391 10.77 -3.93 10.05
C ALA A 391 10.87 -5.43 9.70
N LEU A 392 9.73 -6.08 9.46
CA LEU A 392 9.66 -7.47 9.03
C LEU A 392 10.24 -7.64 7.62
N ILE A 393 9.81 -6.78 6.67
CA ILE A 393 10.26 -6.82 5.27
C ILE A 393 11.76 -6.54 5.18
N ALA A 394 12.25 -5.49 5.85
CA ALA A 394 13.67 -5.18 5.93
C ALA A 394 14.49 -6.36 6.48
N SER A 395 14.01 -7.01 7.52
CA SER A 395 14.68 -8.16 8.13
C SER A 395 14.66 -9.40 7.24
N GLN A 396 13.57 -9.66 6.52
CA GLN A 396 13.46 -10.74 5.53
C GLN A 396 14.41 -10.51 4.35
N ALA A 397 14.42 -9.30 3.79
CA ALA A 397 15.32 -8.91 2.71
C ALA A 397 16.79 -9.02 3.13
N TYR A 398 17.13 -8.55 4.34
CA TYR A 398 18.46 -8.70 4.92
C TYR A 398 18.87 -10.18 5.05
N ALA A 399 17.96 -11.04 5.49
CA ALA A 399 18.26 -12.45 5.66
C ALA A 399 18.52 -13.15 4.30
N ILE A 400 17.71 -12.85 3.28
CA ILE A 400 17.89 -13.38 1.92
C ILE A 400 19.22 -12.89 1.34
N ALA A 401 19.45 -11.59 1.35
CA ALA A 401 20.68 -10.99 0.80
C ALA A 401 21.94 -11.50 1.49
N SER A 402 21.92 -11.62 2.83
CA SER A 402 23.05 -12.14 3.60
C SER A 402 23.33 -13.62 3.27
N ALA A 403 22.30 -14.44 3.11
CA ALA A 403 22.48 -15.86 2.74
C ALA A 403 23.08 -16.01 1.35
N LEU A 404 22.60 -15.26 0.36
CA LEU A 404 23.11 -15.27 -1.03
C LEU A 404 24.56 -14.79 -1.10
N ARG A 405 24.87 -13.70 -0.42
CA ARG A 405 26.26 -13.20 -0.30
C ARG A 405 27.20 -14.27 0.26
N LEU A 406 26.79 -14.98 1.31
CA LEU A 406 27.57 -16.06 1.89
C LEU A 406 27.73 -17.27 0.95
N CYS A 407 26.95 -17.36 -0.11
CA CYS A 407 27.07 -18.33 -1.20
C CYS A 407 27.83 -17.77 -2.41
N HIS A 408 28.37 -16.54 -2.32
CA HIS A 408 29.03 -15.82 -3.42
C HIS A 408 28.11 -15.60 -4.64
N ILE A 409 26.80 -15.48 -4.42
CA ILE A 409 25.84 -15.09 -5.45
C ILE A 409 25.67 -13.58 -5.38
N PRO A 410 25.91 -12.84 -6.47
CA PRO A 410 25.69 -11.40 -6.53
C PRO A 410 24.22 -11.09 -6.24
N VAL A 411 23.98 -10.16 -5.32
CA VAL A 411 22.62 -9.77 -4.93
C VAL A 411 22.51 -8.26 -4.81
N GLN A 412 21.51 -7.70 -5.50
CA GLN A 412 21.10 -6.30 -5.41
C GLN A 412 19.76 -6.21 -4.70
N VAL A 413 19.57 -5.17 -3.88
CA VAL A 413 18.31 -4.91 -3.20
C VAL A 413 17.86 -3.51 -3.52
N VAL A 414 16.64 -3.40 -4.05
CA VAL A 414 16.02 -2.14 -4.47
C VAL A 414 14.62 -2.09 -3.88
N SER A 415 14.25 -0.97 -3.28
CA SER A 415 12.85 -0.70 -2.92
C SER A 415 12.23 0.27 -3.92
N PHE A 416 10.93 0.17 -4.11
CA PHE A 416 10.20 1.09 -4.99
C PHE A 416 8.93 1.61 -4.32
N CYS A 417 8.60 2.86 -4.61
CA CYS A 417 7.33 3.48 -4.27
C CYS A 417 6.96 4.52 -5.32
N SER A 418 5.71 4.95 -5.34
CA SER A 418 5.25 6.06 -6.19
C SER A 418 4.74 7.20 -5.33
N THR A 419 5.16 8.42 -5.65
CA THR A 419 4.73 9.62 -4.95
C THR A 419 4.60 10.77 -5.94
N ARG A 420 3.46 11.46 -5.94
CA ARG A 420 3.19 12.60 -6.85
C ARG A 420 3.48 12.31 -8.32
N GLY A 421 3.18 11.09 -8.77
CA GLY A 421 3.41 10.69 -10.16
C GLY A 421 4.85 10.35 -10.51
N VAL A 422 5.77 10.36 -9.55
CA VAL A 422 7.15 9.91 -9.70
C VAL A 422 7.30 8.53 -9.09
N THR A 423 7.68 7.53 -9.87
CA THR A 423 8.05 6.21 -9.36
C THR A 423 9.53 6.23 -8.98
N VAL A 424 9.79 6.01 -7.71
CA VAL A 424 11.11 6.11 -7.09
C VAL A 424 11.67 4.73 -6.83
N PHE A 425 12.90 4.50 -7.26
CA PHE A 425 13.67 3.30 -6.98
C PHE A 425 14.82 3.65 -6.02
N CYS A 426 14.87 3.01 -4.87
CA CYS A 426 15.93 3.21 -3.89
C CYS A 426 16.84 1.98 -3.85
N GLN A 427 18.07 2.11 -4.30
CA GLN A 427 19.07 1.05 -4.20
C GLN A 427 19.60 0.96 -2.77
N LEU A 428 19.06 0.01 -1.99
CA LEU A 428 19.44 -0.24 -0.61
C LEU A 428 20.73 -1.04 -0.48
N LYS A 429 21.03 -1.87 -1.49
CA LYS A 429 22.27 -2.61 -1.61
C LYS A 429 22.67 -2.73 -3.08
N ALA A 430 23.87 -2.32 -3.41
CA ALA A 430 24.44 -2.51 -4.75
C ALA A 430 24.92 -3.96 -4.94
N LEU A 431 25.08 -4.37 -6.21
CA LEU A 431 25.49 -5.73 -6.56
C LEU A 431 26.87 -6.09 -6.03
N ASP A 432 27.79 -5.15 -6.12
CA ASP A 432 29.20 -5.24 -5.73
C ASP A 432 29.45 -4.89 -4.26
N GLU A 433 28.46 -4.42 -3.54
CA GLU A 433 28.58 -4.05 -2.15
C GLU A 433 28.60 -5.28 -1.24
N GLU A 434 29.61 -5.39 -0.37
CA GLU A 434 29.69 -6.49 0.60
C GLU A 434 28.73 -6.35 1.77
N SER A 435 28.43 -5.10 2.17
CA SER A 435 27.55 -4.83 3.30
C SER A 435 26.08 -5.00 2.91
N CYS A 436 25.31 -5.63 3.78
CA CYS A 436 23.85 -5.69 3.67
C CYS A 436 23.14 -4.67 4.59
N GLU A 437 23.89 -3.85 5.33
CA GLU A 437 23.35 -2.96 6.34
C GLU A 437 22.44 -1.85 5.79
N GLY A 438 22.66 -1.44 4.54
CA GLY A 438 21.82 -0.46 3.86
C GLY A 438 20.37 -0.92 3.66
N ILE A 439 20.10 -2.23 3.78
CA ILE A 439 18.74 -2.77 3.67
C ILE A 439 17.84 -2.28 4.82
N PHE A 440 18.43 -1.97 5.96
CA PHE A 440 17.68 -1.41 7.10
C PHE A 440 17.22 0.05 6.86
N ASP A 441 17.69 0.71 5.81
CA ASP A 441 17.18 2.01 5.38
C ASP A 441 15.86 1.91 4.60
N TYR A 442 15.28 0.70 4.46
CA TYR A 442 13.96 0.49 3.91
C TYR A 442 12.92 1.25 4.72
N SER A 443 12.09 2.04 4.02
CA SER A 443 10.95 2.75 4.59
C SER A 443 9.75 2.67 3.66
N ALA A 444 8.59 2.39 4.21
CA ALA A 444 7.34 2.27 3.46
C ALA A 444 6.63 3.62 3.40
N GLN A 445 6.28 4.07 2.18
CA GLN A 445 5.62 5.36 1.95
C GLN A 445 5.03 5.44 0.53
N GLY A 446 4.01 6.26 0.36
CA GLY A 446 3.40 6.51 -0.95
C GLY A 446 2.62 5.32 -1.51
N TRP A 447 2.58 5.24 -2.83
CA TRP A 447 1.82 4.26 -3.60
C TRP A 447 2.75 3.23 -4.27
N ASN A 448 2.18 2.23 -4.96
CA ASN A 448 2.94 1.25 -5.73
C ASN A 448 2.42 1.13 -7.17
N ARG A 449 3.22 1.57 -8.13
CA ARG A 449 2.97 1.39 -9.55
C ARG A 449 3.76 0.18 -10.06
N ASP A 450 3.26 -1.02 -9.76
CA ASP A 450 3.98 -2.29 -9.97
C ASP A 450 4.39 -2.51 -11.43
N GLY A 451 3.53 -2.16 -12.40
CA GLY A 451 3.87 -2.32 -13.81
C GLY A 451 5.12 -1.53 -14.20
N LEU A 452 5.16 -0.24 -13.84
CA LEU A 452 6.32 0.61 -14.11
C LEU A 452 7.53 0.23 -13.23
N ALA A 453 7.28 -0.25 -11.99
CA ALA A 453 8.31 -0.74 -11.10
C ALA A 453 9.02 -1.98 -11.66
N LEU A 454 8.29 -2.93 -12.20
CA LEU A 454 8.85 -4.13 -12.85
C LEU A 454 9.67 -3.75 -14.09
N ALA A 455 9.14 -2.87 -14.94
CA ALA A 455 9.87 -2.40 -16.13
C ALA A 455 11.13 -1.59 -15.77
N GLY A 456 11.07 -0.76 -14.71
CA GLY A 456 12.22 -0.01 -14.22
C GLY A 456 13.29 -0.89 -13.57
N ALA A 457 12.88 -1.93 -12.85
CA ALA A 457 13.78 -2.91 -12.27
C ALA A 457 14.60 -3.64 -13.34
N GLU A 458 14.03 -3.96 -14.50
CA GLU A 458 14.74 -4.55 -15.63
C GLU A 458 15.93 -3.69 -16.08
N ARG A 459 15.78 -2.35 -16.06
CA ARG A 459 16.85 -1.41 -16.44
C ARG A 459 17.98 -1.32 -15.41
N MET A 460 17.75 -1.86 -14.21
CA MET A 460 18.75 -1.94 -13.14
C MET A 460 19.43 -3.31 -13.08
N LEU A 461 18.91 -4.34 -13.76
CA LEU A 461 19.53 -5.65 -13.88
C LEU A 461 20.79 -5.58 -14.75
N ARG A 462 21.72 -6.49 -14.52
CA ARG A 462 22.91 -6.65 -15.35
C ARG A 462 22.50 -7.15 -16.74
N GLN A 463 22.93 -6.46 -17.78
CA GLN A 463 22.67 -6.84 -19.17
C GLN A 463 23.96 -7.43 -19.81
N GLU A 464 24.59 -8.38 -19.13
CA GLU A 464 25.75 -9.07 -19.68
C GLU A 464 25.29 -10.33 -20.44
N GLU A 465 25.85 -10.54 -21.64
CA GLU A 465 25.56 -11.75 -22.42
C GLU A 465 25.95 -13.01 -21.63
N GLY A 466 25.01 -13.95 -21.51
CA GLY A 466 25.21 -15.21 -20.78
C GLY A 466 24.97 -15.13 -19.26
N CYS A 467 24.55 -13.98 -18.71
CA CYS A 467 24.14 -13.85 -17.32
C CYS A 467 22.61 -13.97 -17.21
N SER A 468 22.12 -14.93 -16.46
CA SER A 468 20.68 -15.03 -16.17
C SER A 468 20.33 -14.25 -14.91
N SER A 469 19.22 -13.54 -14.92
CA SER A 469 18.79 -12.72 -13.78
C SER A 469 17.53 -13.28 -13.15
N LEU A 470 17.54 -13.38 -11.82
CA LEU A 470 16.39 -13.75 -11.00
C LEU A 470 15.86 -12.51 -10.25
N LEU A 471 14.65 -12.10 -10.57
CA LEU A 471 13.96 -11.01 -9.90
C LEU A 471 12.97 -11.57 -8.87
N LEU A 472 13.25 -11.35 -7.59
CA LEU A 472 12.39 -11.70 -6.47
C LEU A 472 11.66 -10.44 -5.98
N VAL A 473 10.34 -10.39 -6.09
CA VAL A 473 9.52 -9.24 -5.71
C VAL A 473 8.82 -9.51 -4.40
N LEU A 474 9.12 -8.74 -3.36
CA LEU A 474 8.39 -8.77 -2.08
C LEU A 474 7.29 -7.73 -2.12
N THR A 475 6.03 -8.16 -2.20
CA THR A 475 4.85 -7.31 -2.35
C THR A 475 3.63 -7.92 -1.67
N ASP A 476 2.57 -7.12 -1.49
CA ASP A 476 1.23 -7.62 -1.14
C ASP A 476 0.36 -7.90 -2.38
N ALA A 477 0.90 -7.68 -3.58
CA ALA A 477 0.24 -7.84 -4.87
C ALA A 477 -1.04 -6.97 -5.02
N ARG A 478 -1.00 -5.75 -4.48
CA ARG A 478 -2.09 -4.77 -4.56
C ARG A 478 -1.60 -3.46 -5.18
N PRO A 479 -1.32 -3.47 -6.49
CA PRO A 479 -0.86 -2.27 -7.16
C PRO A 479 -1.90 -1.15 -7.10
N GLY A 480 -1.44 0.06 -6.84
CA GLY A 480 -2.29 1.25 -6.79
C GLY A 480 -1.46 2.53 -6.80
N ASP A 481 -1.89 3.54 -7.58
CA ASP A 481 -1.21 4.82 -7.66
C ASP A 481 -2.24 5.97 -7.76
N GLU A 482 -1.88 7.12 -7.21
CA GLU A 482 -2.70 8.32 -7.33
C GLU A 482 -2.75 8.83 -8.77
N LEU A 483 -1.67 8.66 -9.52
CA LEU A 483 -1.62 9.00 -10.93
C LEU A 483 -2.22 7.86 -11.76
N GLY A 484 -3.36 8.11 -12.40
CA GLY A 484 -4.03 7.15 -13.28
C GLY A 484 -3.22 6.80 -14.54
N LEU A 485 -3.71 5.81 -15.27
CA LEU A 485 -3.25 5.50 -16.63
C LEU A 485 -3.78 6.56 -17.61
N ALA A 486 -2.91 7.10 -18.43
CA ALA A 486 -3.33 8.03 -19.49
C ALA A 486 -4.14 7.28 -20.57
N ALA A 487 -5.01 8.00 -21.29
CA ALA A 487 -5.69 7.43 -22.45
C ALA A 487 -4.66 6.97 -23.49
N ASP A 488 -4.81 5.76 -24.02
CA ASP A 488 -3.91 5.20 -25.03
C ASP A 488 -4.73 4.65 -26.19
N GLY A 489 -4.69 5.37 -27.32
CA GLY A 489 -5.52 5.08 -28.48
C GLY A 489 -7.00 5.05 -28.14
N PRO A 490 -7.73 3.95 -28.45
CA PRO A 490 -9.16 3.82 -28.17
C PRO A 490 -9.47 3.57 -26.68
N ARG A 491 -8.46 3.34 -25.83
CA ARG A 491 -8.63 3.08 -24.40
C ARG A 491 -8.70 4.39 -23.63
N PRO A 492 -9.82 4.70 -22.93
CA PRO A 492 -9.91 5.89 -22.10
C PRO A 492 -8.95 5.81 -20.92
N GLY A 493 -8.55 6.96 -20.41
CA GLY A 493 -7.76 7.03 -19.18
C GLY A 493 -8.49 6.35 -18.02
N ARG A 494 -7.77 5.61 -17.20
CA ARG A 494 -8.30 4.84 -16.07
C ARG A 494 -7.51 5.14 -14.81
N ARG A 495 -8.10 4.91 -13.65
CA ARG A 495 -7.34 4.90 -12.40
C ARG A 495 -6.37 3.72 -12.38
N TYR A 496 -5.21 3.95 -11.78
CA TYR A 496 -4.25 2.88 -11.51
C TYR A 496 -4.61 2.19 -10.18
N MET A 497 -5.69 1.42 -10.19
CA MET A 497 -6.21 0.67 -9.03
C MET A 497 -6.92 -0.60 -9.50
N ASP A 498 -7.04 -1.56 -8.59
CA ASP A 498 -7.76 -2.81 -8.79
C ASP A 498 -7.34 -3.55 -10.08
N GLU A 499 -8.31 -3.95 -10.88
CA GLU A 499 -8.10 -4.75 -12.09
C GLU A 499 -7.18 -4.06 -13.12
N ALA A 500 -7.31 -2.74 -13.30
CA ALA A 500 -6.50 -2.00 -14.28
C ALA A 500 -5.01 -2.00 -13.90
N ALA A 501 -4.72 -1.86 -12.61
CA ALA A 501 -3.35 -1.90 -12.11
C ALA A 501 -2.76 -3.32 -12.12
N VAL A 502 -3.59 -4.33 -11.83
CA VAL A 502 -3.18 -5.74 -11.93
C VAL A 502 -2.88 -6.14 -13.37
N GLN A 503 -3.72 -5.74 -14.34
CA GLN A 503 -3.50 -5.99 -15.75
C GLN A 503 -2.22 -5.35 -16.27
N ASP A 504 -1.91 -4.13 -15.83
CA ASP A 504 -0.68 -3.41 -16.16
C ASP A 504 0.55 -4.14 -15.60
N ALA A 505 0.52 -4.48 -14.32
CA ALA A 505 1.59 -5.25 -13.68
C ALA A 505 1.79 -6.63 -14.34
N ALA A 506 0.70 -7.32 -14.71
CA ALA A 506 0.76 -8.58 -15.42
C ALA A 506 1.34 -8.44 -16.84
N ALA A 507 1.05 -7.33 -17.53
CA ALA A 507 1.65 -7.04 -18.84
C ALA A 507 3.17 -6.83 -18.72
N ALA A 508 3.62 -6.06 -17.73
CA ALA A 508 5.04 -5.85 -17.44
C ALA A 508 5.73 -7.17 -17.03
N ALA A 509 5.11 -7.99 -16.19
CA ALA A 509 5.63 -9.30 -15.80
C ALA A 509 5.81 -10.24 -17.00
N ARG A 510 4.86 -10.25 -17.95
CA ARG A 510 4.98 -11.00 -19.20
C ARG A 510 6.09 -10.47 -20.10
N ALA A 511 6.31 -9.16 -20.13
CA ALA A 511 7.41 -8.56 -20.89
C ALA A 511 8.77 -8.98 -20.32
N LEU A 512 8.97 -8.89 -19.01
CA LEU A 512 10.20 -9.36 -18.34
C LEU A 512 10.52 -10.82 -18.66
N ARG A 513 9.52 -11.70 -18.57
CA ARG A 513 9.73 -13.13 -18.90
C ARG A 513 10.11 -13.36 -20.36
N ARG A 514 9.58 -12.57 -21.30
CA ARG A 514 9.98 -12.63 -22.73
C ARG A 514 11.43 -12.19 -22.95
N HIS A 515 11.93 -11.27 -22.11
CA HIS A 515 13.32 -10.84 -22.14
C HIS A 515 14.27 -11.78 -21.35
N GLY A 516 13.76 -12.94 -20.91
CA GLY A 516 14.58 -13.95 -20.23
C GLY A 516 14.79 -13.73 -18.75
N VAL A 517 14.19 -12.68 -18.16
CA VAL A 517 14.26 -12.46 -16.71
C VAL A 517 13.29 -13.40 -16.00
N LYS A 518 13.79 -14.16 -15.03
CA LYS A 518 12.96 -15.02 -14.18
C LYS A 518 12.37 -14.21 -13.05
N LEU A 519 11.04 -14.14 -13.03
CA LEU A 519 10.27 -13.33 -12.08
C LEU A 519 9.55 -14.24 -11.09
N VAL A 520 9.77 -14.01 -9.79
CA VAL A 520 9.10 -14.72 -8.69
C VAL A 520 8.46 -13.71 -7.73
N GLY A 521 7.18 -13.89 -7.44
CA GLY A 521 6.44 -13.10 -6.45
C GLY A 521 6.53 -13.73 -5.05
N LEU A 522 7.10 -13.02 -4.11
CA LEU A 522 7.13 -13.37 -2.68
C LEU A 522 6.04 -12.56 -1.98
N ILE A 523 4.91 -13.21 -1.73
CA ILE A 523 3.72 -12.52 -1.21
C ILE A 523 3.78 -12.46 0.30
N ASN A 524 3.92 -11.25 0.81
CA ASN A 524 3.86 -10.94 2.23
C ASN A 524 2.64 -10.04 2.49
N SER A 525 1.46 -10.64 2.47
CA SER A 525 0.19 -9.93 2.69
C SER A 525 -0.48 -10.42 3.96
N VAL A 526 -1.08 -9.48 4.70
CA VAL A 526 -1.93 -9.77 5.86
C VAL A 526 -3.30 -10.30 5.41
N LEU A 527 -3.69 -9.99 4.17
CA LEU A 527 -4.98 -10.39 3.62
C LEU A 527 -5.01 -11.89 3.27
N PRO A 528 -6.17 -12.53 3.40
CA PRO A 528 -6.35 -13.93 3.02
C PRO A 528 -6.05 -14.16 1.53
N GLU A 529 -5.63 -15.38 1.20
CA GLU A 529 -5.35 -15.79 -0.18
C GLU A 529 -6.55 -15.65 -1.11
N ALA A 530 -7.76 -15.77 -0.59
CA ALA A 530 -9.00 -15.58 -1.35
C ALA A 530 -9.08 -14.16 -1.98
N VAL A 531 -8.51 -13.15 -1.32
CA VAL A 531 -8.55 -11.75 -1.78
C VAL A 531 -7.38 -11.43 -2.72
N THR A 532 -6.16 -11.85 -2.35
CA THR A 532 -4.94 -11.52 -3.11
C THR A 532 -4.63 -12.53 -4.21
N GLY A 533 -5.14 -13.76 -4.08
CA GLY A 533 -4.84 -14.88 -4.98
C GLY A 533 -5.15 -14.62 -6.46
N PRO A 534 -6.27 -14.00 -6.83
CA PRO A 534 -6.54 -13.64 -8.23
C PRO A 534 -5.46 -12.74 -8.83
N ALA A 535 -5.11 -11.64 -8.15
CA ALA A 535 -4.07 -10.70 -8.59
C ALA A 535 -2.68 -11.38 -8.66
N VAL A 536 -2.34 -12.17 -7.65
CA VAL A 536 -1.08 -12.94 -7.62
C VAL A 536 -0.99 -13.90 -8.80
N ARG A 537 -2.06 -14.64 -9.09
CA ARG A 537 -2.10 -15.57 -10.23
C ARG A 537 -1.99 -14.86 -11.57
N GLU A 538 -2.57 -13.69 -11.70
CA GLU A 538 -2.53 -12.91 -12.94
C GLU A 538 -1.14 -12.33 -13.20
N ILE A 539 -0.46 -11.79 -12.16
CA ILE A 539 0.86 -11.15 -12.28
C ILE A 539 1.97 -12.20 -12.32
N TYR A 540 2.00 -13.09 -11.34
CA TYR A 540 3.12 -14.01 -11.13
C TYR A 540 2.85 -15.44 -11.62
N GLY A 541 1.58 -15.81 -11.81
CA GLY A 541 1.22 -17.18 -12.24
C GLY A 541 1.56 -18.22 -11.18
N LYS A 542 2.26 -19.27 -11.62
CA LYS A 542 2.77 -20.35 -10.75
C LYS A 542 4.05 -19.96 -10.01
N ASP A 543 4.71 -18.90 -10.43
CA ASP A 543 5.98 -18.44 -9.88
C ASP A 543 5.74 -17.45 -8.74
N SER A 544 4.96 -17.89 -7.76
CA SER A 544 4.66 -17.13 -6.57
C SER A 544 4.69 -18.01 -5.33
N ALA A 545 5.03 -17.41 -4.20
CA ALA A 545 4.99 -18.08 -2.92
C ALA A 545 4.63 -17.11 -1.80
N ARG A 546 3.82 -17.56 -0.85
CA ARG A 546 3.43 -16.77 0.31
C ARG A 546 4.42 -16.97 1.45
N ILE A 547 4.89 -15.87 2.03
CA ILE A 547 5.79 -15.87 3.18
C ILE A 547 5.02 -15.37 4.40
N GLU A 548 4.52 -16.31 5.20
CA GLU A 548 3.81 -15.99 6.45
C GLU A 548 4.76 -15.96 7.63
N GLU A 549 5.74 -16.86 7.65
CA GLU A 549 6.68 -17.04 8.75
C GLU A 549 8.14 -17.03 8.30
N ILE A 550 9.01 -16.57 9.18
CA ILE A 550 10.48 -16.58 9.00
C ILE A 550 11.01 -18.00 8.80
N SER A 551 10.40 -19.00 9.46
CA SER A 551 10.76 -20.41 9.36
C SER A 551 10.64 -20.96 7.93
N ARG A 552 9.62 -20.51 7.19
CA ARG A 552 9.35 -20.91 5.81
C ARG A 552 10.16 -20.14 4.76
N LEU A 553 10.71 -18.96 5.14
CA LEU A 553 11.49 -18.12 4.23
C LEU A 553 12.62 -18.90 3.54
N SER A 554 13.41 -19.65 4.33
CA SER A 554 14.54 -20.43 3.81
C SER A 554 14.11 -21.55 2.88
N GLN A 555 12.96 -22.17 3.14
CA GLN A 555 12.40 -23.21 2.29
C GLN A 555 11.87 -22.64 0.99
N THR A 556 11.08 -21.61 1.06
CA THR A 556 10.41 -20.95 -0.08
C THR A 556 11.43 -20.35 -1.03
N VAL A 557 12.25 -19.42 -0.53
CA VAL A 557 13.26 -18.73 -1.36
C VAL A 557 14.33 -19.73 -1.85
N GLY A 558 14.76 -20.66 -0.99
CA GLY A 558 15.72 -21.69 -1.36
C GLY A 558 15.26 -22.58 -2.51
N THR A 559 13.98 -22.95 -2.57
CA THR A 559 13.43 -23.75 -3.68
C THR A 559 13.53 -23.04 -5.01
N TRP A 560 13.23 -21.73 -5.04
CA TRP A 560 13.31 -20.94 -6.27
C TRP A 560 14.75 -20.74 -6.76
N ILE A 561 15.68 -20.44 -5.83
CA ILE A 561 17.09 -20.31 -6.16
C ILE A 561 17.67 -21.64 -6.67
N VAL A 562 17.34 -22.75 -6.02
CA VAL A 562 17.75 -24.10 -6.45
C VAL A 562 17.22 -24.44 -7.84
N ARG A 563 15.96 -24.13 -8.11
CA ARG A 563 15.34 -24.31 -9.42
C ARG A 563 16.04 -23.48 -10.50
N GLN A 564 16.42 -22.22 -10.15
CA GLN A 564 17.21 -21.36 -11.02
C GLN A 564 18.56 -21.99 -11.37
N ILE A 565 19.32 -22.41 -10.35
CA ILE A 565 20.62 -23.05 -10.52
C ILE A 565 20.51 -24.29 -11.46
N GLY A 566 19.48 -25.13 -11.27
CA GLY A 566 19.25 -26.31 -12.06
C GLY A 566 18.90 -26.03 -13.53
N GLN A 567 18.24 -24.91 -13.82
CA GLN A 567 17.89 -24.52 -15.18
C GLN A 567 19.07 -23.88 -15.93
N ASP A 568 19.99 -23.23 -15.23
CA ASP A 568 21.19 -22.62 -15.82
C ASP A 568 22.31 -23.65 -16.05
N ALA A 569 22.27 -24.78 -15.35
CA ALA A 569 23.26 -25.86 -15.48
C ALA A 569 22.89 -26.92 -16.54
N GLY A 570 21.66 -26.96 -17.04
CA GLY A 570 21.17 -27.87 -18.07
C GLY A 570 21.14 -27.24 -19.44
#